data_26582658747053860d7b76e364673e46
#
_entry.id   26582658747053860d7b76e364673e46
#
_cell.length_a   1.000
_cell.length_b   1.000
_cell.length_c   1.000
_cell.angle_alpha   90.00
_cell.angle_beta   90.00
_cell.angle_gamma   90.00
#
_symmetry.space_group_name_H-M   'P 1'
#
loop_
_entity.id
_entity.type
_entity.pdbx_description
1 polymer ?
#
loop_
_entity_poly.entity_id
_entity_poly.type
_entity_poly.pdbx_seq_one_letter_code
_entity_poly.pdbx_strand_id
1 'polypeptide(L)'
;STLLASSAASDVYKRQIQELVDSDDYSEIMVNGPNQIYVEHKGKLKLTDIKFRDEEHLMNTIDRIVSAVGRHIDEASPMVDARLPDGSRVNVIIPPLSLVGAVLTIRKFGKKPITAKQLVEWGSLSPKMLNFLEACVKGKLNIIVSGGTGSGKTTLLNVLSSYIPSDERIVTIEDSAEVQLHQDLSLIHISE
;
A
#
# COMPACT_ATOMS: atom_id res chain seq x y z
N SER A 1 -19.23 -10.76 -16.43
CA SER A 1 -19.75 -9.43 -16.07
C SER A 1 -18.78 -8.64 -15.17
N THR A 2 -17.84 -9.28 -14.48
CA THR A 2 -16.88 -8.66 -13.55
C THR A 2 -15.69 -8.00 -14.27
N LEU A 3 -15.38 -8.42 -15.51
CA LEU A 3 -14.28 -7.87 -16.31
C LEU A 3 -14.60 -6.49 -16.93
N LEU A 4 -15.88 -6.17 -17.14
CA LEU A 4 -16.30 -4.87 -17.69
C LEU A 4 -16.33 -3.75 -16.63
N ALA A 5 -16.57 -4.07 -15.37
CA ALA A 5 -16.51 -3.10 -14.26
C ALA A 5 -15.06 -2.67 -13.96
N SER A 6 -14.09 -3.58 -14.10
CA SER A 6 -12.66 -3.30 -13.99
C SER A 6 -12.16 -2.34 -15.08
N SER A 7 -12.68 -2.43 -16.31
CA SER A 7 -12.25 -1.57 -17.42
C SER A 7 -12.77 -0.12 -17.29
N ALA A 8 -14.00 0.07 -16.80
CA ALA A 8 -14.58 1.40 -16.62
C ALA A 8 -13.93 2.19 -15.47
N ALA A 9 -13.59 1.54 -14.35
CA ALA A 9 -12.83 2.17 -13.27
C ALA A 9 -11.40 2.54 -13.72
N SER A 10 -10.79 1.69 -14.54
CA SER A 10 -9.48 1.90 -15.15
C SER A 10 -9.44 3.10 -16.12
N ASP A 11 -10.53 3.42 -16.84
CA ASP A 11 -10.53 4.52 -17.81
C ASP A 11 -10.50 5.93 -17.18
N VAL A 12 -10.77 6.01 -15.91
CA VAL A 12 -10.86 7.27 -15.17
C VAL A 12 -9.52 7.73 -14.64
N TYR A 13 -8.68 6.79 -14.20
CA TYR A 13 -7.28 7.06 -13.83
C TYR A 13 -6.41 7.32 -15.06
N LYS A 14 -6.81 6.81 -16.22
CA LYS A 14 -5.97 6.53 -17.40
C LYS A 14 -5.32 7.70 -18.07
N ARG A 15 -5.58 8.96 -17.69
CA ARG A 15 -5.02 10.06 -18.50
C ARG A 15 -3.88 10.84 -17.86
N GLN A 16 -3.65 10.78 -16.55
CA GLN A 16 -2.58 11.59 -15.94
C GLN A 16 -1.72 10.87 -14.91
N ILE A 17 -2.29 10.15 -13.94
CA ILE A 17 -1.51 9.43 -12.94
C ILE A 17 -1.53 7.91 -13.12
N GLN A 18 -2.29 7.41 -14.09
CA GLN A 18 -2.42 5.98 -14.34
C GLN A 18 -1.07 5.33 -14.67
N GLU A 19 -0.26 5.98 -15.49
CA GLU A 19 1.08 5.47 -15.82
C GLU A 19 1.95 5.33 -14.57
N LEU A 20 1.79 6.24 -13.60
CA LEU A 20 2.49 6.16 -12.32
C LEU A 20 1.94 5.04 -11.43
N VAL A 21 0.61 4.87 -11.43
CA VAL A 21 -0.06 3.81 -10.67
C VAL A 21 0.27 2.43 -11.22
N ASP A 22 0.33 2.27 -12.54
CA ASP A 22 0.61 0.99 -13.19
C ASP A 22 2.11 0.60 -13.18
N SER A 23 3.00 1.59 -13.08
CA SER A 23 4.45 1.35 -13.06
C SER A 23 4.87 0.63 -11.77
N ASP A 24 5.59 -0.46 -11.86
CA ASP A 24 6.17 -1.18 -10.72
C ASP A 24 7.41 -0.47 -10.11
N ASP A 25 7.89 0.61 -10.74
CA ASP A 25 9.08 1.34 -10.31
C ASP A 25 8.81 2.30 -9.12
N TYR A 26 7.55 2.65 -8.90
CA TYR A 26 7.14 3.60 -7.87
C TYR A 26 6.40 2.90 -6.74
N SER A 27 6.80 3.19 -5.51
CA SER A 27 6.17 2.69 -4.28
C SER A 27 5.06 3.61 -3.77
N GLU A 28 5.22 4.92 -4.00
CA GLU A 28 4.28 5.93 -3.53
C GLU A 28 4.13 7.06 -4.55
N ILE A 29 2.92 7.60 -4.66
CA ILE A 29 2.56 8.72 -5.51
C ILE A 29 1.93 9.78 -4.61
N MET A 30 2.47 11.00 -4.63
CA MET A 30 2.03 12.11 -3.81
C MET A 30 1.68 13.30 -4.69
N VAL A 31 0.44 13.74 -4.61
CA VAL A 31 -0.09 14.90 -5.35
C VAL A 31 -0.33 16.03 -4.34
N ASN A 32 0.38 17.13 -4.49
CA ASN A 32 0.24 18.34 -3.68
C ASN A 32 -0.32 19.46 -4.57
N GLY A 33 -1.63 19.48 -4.73
CA GLY A 33 -2.28 20.34 -5.70
C GLY A 33 -2.02 19.92 -7.16
N PRO A 34 -2.52 20.67 -8.16
CA PRO A 34 -2.52 20.25 -9.55
C PRO A 34 -1.12 20.24 -10.22
N ASN A 35 -0.15 20.96 -9.66
CA ASN A 35 1.13 21.22 -10.31
C ASN A 35 2.30 20.42 -9.74
N GLN A 36 2.14 19.75 -8.60
CA GLN A 36 3.23 19.08 -7.90
C GLN A 36 2.88 17.61 -7.64
N ILE A 37 3.37 16.74 -8.51
CA ILE A 37 3.20 15.29 -8.39
C ILE A 37 4.57 14.66 -8.17
N TYR A 38 4.75 14.09 -7.00
CA TYR A 38 5.96 13.38 -6.63
C TYR A 38 5.72 11.87 -6.68
N VAL A 39 6.79 11.13 -6.95
CA VAL A 39 6.83 9.68 -6.82
C VAL A 39 8.00 9.25 -5.95
N GLU A 40 7.81 8.19 -5.20
CA GLU A 40 8.92 7.52 -4.53
C GLU A 40 9.48 6.42 -5.43
N HIS A 41 10.76 6.54 -5.77
CA HIS A 41 11.51 5.56 -6.54
C HIS A 41 12.75 5.13 -5.76
N LYS A 42 12.81 3.87 -5.34
CA LYS A 42 13.93 3.30 -4.56
C LYS A 42 14.27 4.11 -3.30
N GLY A 43 13.25 4.51 -2.55
CA GLY A 43 13.40 5.28 -1.31
C GLY A 43 13.75 6.76 -1.51
N LYS A 44 13.66 7.29 -2.75
CA LYS A 44 13.92 8.70 -3.04
C LYS A 44 12.72 9.35 -3.70
N LEU A 45 12.36 10.52 -3.22
CA LEU A 45 11.31 11.35 -3.81
C LEU A 45 11.82 12.03 -5.08
N LYS A 46 11.00 11.97 -6.13
CA LYS A 46 11.24 12.64 -7.42
C LYS A 46 10.01 13.41 -7.85
N LEU A 47 10.16 14.65 -8.22
CA LEU A 47 9.12 15.42 -8.90
C LEU A 47 8.95 14.87 -10.32
N THR A 48 7.70 14.70 -10.76
CA THR A 48 7.37 14.29 -12.13
C THR A 48 7.04 15.50 -13.00
N ASP A 49 7.06 15.31 -14.31
CA ASP A 49 6.61 16.34 -15.27
C ASP A 49 5.08 16.32 -15.46
N ILE A 50 4.40 15.34 -14.85
CA ILE A 50 2.94 15.18 -14.93
C ILE A 50 2.27 16.25 -14.08
N LYS A 51 1.17 16.83 -14.61
CA LYS A 51 0.36 17.84 -13.94
C LYS A 51 -1.11 17.63 -14.22
N PHE A 52 -1.96 17.98 -13.28
CA PHE A 52 -3.38 18.17 -13.55
C PHE A 52 -3.60 19.51 -14.26
N ARG A 53 -4.66 19.61 -15.05
CA ARG A 53 -5.01 20.83 -15.77
C ARG A 53 -5.25 22.00 -14.82
N ASP A 54 -6.03 21.75 -13.76
CA ASP A 54 -6.48 22.68 -12.75
C ASP A 54 -6.93 21.94 -11.48
N GLU A 55 -7.29 22.67 -10.44
CA GLU A 55 -7.79 22.11 -9.17
C GLU A 55 -9.10 21.33 -9.35
N GLU A 56 -10.01 21.80 -10.21
CA GLU A 56 -11.26 21.10 -10.50
C GLU A 56 -11.01 19.71 -11.10
N HIS A 57 -10.03 19.61 -12.00
CA HIS A 57 -9.66 18.34 -12.60
C HIS A 57 -9.04 17.36 -11.57
N LEU A 58 -8.22 17.89 -10.64
CA LEU A 58 -7.70 17.10 -9.53
C LEU A 58 -8.82 16.60 -8.62
N MET A 59 -9.75 17.49 -8.22
CA MET A 59 -10.89 17.13 -7.39
C MET A 59 -11.80 16.10 -8.04
N ASN A 60 -12.12 16.26 -9.33
CA ASN A 60 -12.89 15.26 -10.08
C ASN A 60 -12.19 13.88 -10.12
N THR A 61 -10.87 13.85 -10.17
CA THR A 61 -10.09 12.61 -10.10
C THR A 61 -10.16 12.00 -8.70
N ILE A 62 -10.01 12.81 -7.67
CA ILE A 62 -10.12 12.40 -6.26
C ILE A 62 -11.51 11.81 -5.98
N ASP A 63 -12.58 12.50 -6.38
CA ASP A 63 -13.96 12.04 -6.17
C ASP A 63 -14.21 10.66 -6.79
N ARG A 64 -13.66 10.43 -7.97
CA ARG A 64 -13.79 9.13 -8.64
C ARG A 64 -13.01 8.02 -7.91
N ILE A 65 -11.80 8.33 -7.40
CA ILE A 65 -10.99 7.39 -6.62
C ILE A 65 -11.75 7.00 -5.34
N VAL A 66 -12.23 8.00 -4.61
CA VAL A 66 -12.90 7.84 -3.32
C VAL A 66 -14.24 7.13 -3.49
N SER A 67 -15.02 7.50 -4.54
CA SER A 67 -16.29 6.85 -4.86
C SER A 67 -16.14 5.39 -5.27
N ALA A 68 -15.04 5.03 -5.94
CA ALA A 68 -14.77 3.64 -6.33
C ALA A 68 -14.62 2.68 -5.13
N VAL A 69 -14.29 3.22 -3.96
CA VAL A 69 -14.21 2.48 -2.69
C VAL A 69 -15.42 2.72 -1.76
N GLY A 70 -16.48 3.32 -2.30
CA GLY A 70 -17.72 3.56 -1.55
C GLY A 70 -17.61 4.64 -0.48
N ARG A 71 -16.61 5.51 -0.57
CA ARG A 71 -16.41 6.66 0.32
C ARG A 71 -16.82 7.94 -0.38
N HIS A 72 -16.93 9.00 0.40
CA HIS A 72 -17.25 10.36 -0.07
C HIS A 72 -16.32 11.36 0.62
N ILE A 73 -15.96 12.44 -0.07
CA ILE A 73 -15.14 13.51 0.46
C ILE A 73 -15.78 14.86 0.11
N ASP A 74 -15.93 15.72 1.10
CA ASP A 74 -16.46 17.07 0.96
C ASP A 74 -15.93 17.97 2.09
N GLU A 75 -16.38 19.23 2.13
CA GLU A 75 -16.00 20.19 3.18
C GLU A 75 -16.40 19.76 4.59
N ALA A 76 -17.46 18.95 4.74
CA ALA A 76 -17.91 18.42 6.02
C ALA A 76 -17.08 17.19 6.46
N SER A 77 -16.56 16.45 5.50
CA SER A 77 -15.69 15.29 5.70
C SER A 77 -14.44 15.43 4.81
N PRO A 78 -13.52 16.37 5.12
CA PRO A 78 -12.43 16.78 4.23
C PRO A 78 -11.22 15.85 4.22
N MET A 79 -11.31 14.69 4.85
CA MET A 79 -10.26 13.69 4.86
C MET A 79 -10.84 12.29 4.64
N VAL A 80 -10.19 11.53 3.77
CA VAL A 80 -10.50 10.11 3.52
C VAL A 80 -9.22 9.30 3.56
N ASP A 81 -9.24 8.23 4.32
CA ASP A 81 -8.26 7.15 4.26
C ASP A 81 -8.98 5.88 3.81
N ALA A 82 -8.55 5.28 2.73
CA ALA A 82 -9.22 4.15 2.11
C ALA A 82 -8.22 3.20 1.46
N ARG A 83 -8.72 1.99 1.14
CA ARG A 83 -7.96 0.99 0.41
C ARG A 83 -8.62 0.73 -0.94
N LEU A 84 -7.81 0.76 -1.98
CA LEU A 84 -8.22 0.41 -3.34
C LEU A 84 -8.38 -1.11 -3.50
N PRO A 85 -9.12 -1.57 -4.53
CA PRO A 85 -9.31 -3.00 -4.78
C PRO A 85 -8.01 -3.78 -5.04
N ASP A 86 -6.95 -3.10 -5.47
CA ASP A 86 -5.60 -3.66 -5.67
C ASP A 86 -4.78 -3.76 -4.37
N GLY A 87 -5.36 -3.33 -3.24
CA GLY A 87 -4.72 -3.30 -1.93
C GLY A 87 -3.96 -2.01 -1.62
N SER A 88 -3.78 -1.10 -2.58
CA SER A 88 -3.11 0.18 -2.38
C SER A 88 -3.88 1.07 -1.40
N ARG A 89 -3.17 1.76 -0.51
CA ARG A 89 -3.75 2.72 0.42
C ARG A 89 -3.84 4.09 -0.23
N VAL A 90 -4.99 4.72 -0.11
CA VAL A 90 -5.22 6.09 -0.57
C VAL A 90 -5.58 6.96 0.61
N ASN A 91 -4.84 8.05 0.77
CA ASN A 91 -5.16 9.11 1.72
C ASN A 91 -5.42 10.40 0.93
N VAL A 92 -6.53 11.06 1.23
CA VAL A 92 -6.91 12.34 0.62
C VAL A 92 -7.23 13.33 1.70
N ILE A 93 -6.75 14.55 1.52
CA ILE A 93 -7.08 15.70 2.38
C ILE A 93 -7.39 16.88 1.48
N ILE A 94 -8.55 17.52 1.71
CA ILE A 94 -8.99 18.72 0.97
C ILE A 94 -9.19 19.91 1.90
N PRO A 95 -9.34 21.13 1.40
CA PRO A 95 -9.77 22.26 2.22
C PRO A 95 -11.11 21.97 2.94
N PRO A 96 -11.32 22.44 4.18
CA PRO A 96 -10.47 23.40 4.91
C PRO A 96 -9.29 22.80 5.69
N LEU A 97 -9.15 21.46 5.77
CA LEU A 97 -8.04 20.84 6.48
C LEU A 97 -6.70 21.04 5.77
N SER A 98 -6.68 20.93 4.46
CA SER A 98 -5.50 21.26 3.67
C SER A 98 -5.44 22.74 3.34
N LEU A 99 -4.31 23.38 3.64
CA LEU A 99 -4.08 24.80 3.35
C LEU A 99 -3.48 25.05 1.95
N VAL A 100 -3.08 24.00 1.26
CA VAL A 100 -2.38 24.07 -0.04
C VAL A 100 -3.21 23.54 -1.21
N GLY A 101 -4.53 23.39 -1.02
CA GLY A 101 -5.42 22.75 -1.98
C GLY A 101 -5.59 21.25 -1.71
N ALA A 102 -6.09 20.52 -2.68
CA ALA A 102 -6.29 19.08 -2.52
C ALA A 102 -4.95 18.32 -2.52
N VAL A 103 -4.81 17.42 -1.55
CA VAL A 103 -3.65 16.52 -1.40
C VAL A 103 -4.12 15.08 -1.53
N LEU A 104 -3.44 14.31 -2.38
CA LEU A 104 -3.71 12.88 -2.59
C LEU A 104 -2.42 12.10 -2.46
N THR A 105 -2.41 11.10 -1.61
CA THR A 105 -1.31 10.15 -1.49
C THR A 105 -1.80 8.75 -1.80
N ILE A 106 -1.12 8.06 -2.71
CA ILE A 106 -1.36 6.65 -3.05
C ILE A 106 -0.12 5.86 -2.69
N ARG A 107 -0.19 5.04 -1.66
CA ARG A 107 0.86 4.09 -1.30
C ARG A 107 0.53 2.74 -1.92
N LYS A 108 1.34 2.35 -2.89
CA LYS A 108 1.09 1.14 -3.67
C LYS A 108 1.32 -0.11 -2.83
N PHE A 109 0.43 -1.06 -2.99
CA PHE A 109 0.61 -2.38 -2.41
C PHE A 109 1.59 -3.18 -3.27
N GLY A 110 2.67 -3.67 -2.67
CA GLY A 110 3.69 -4.43 -3.39
C GLY A 110 3.09 -5.68 -4.03
N LYS A 111 3.11 -5.75 -5.36
CA LYS A 111 2.53 -6.86 -6.13
C LYS A 111 3.23 -8.20 -5.92
N LYS A 112 4.49 -8.19 -5.50
CA LYS A 112 5.28 -9.41 -5.28
C LYS A 112 5.86 -9.40 -3.87
N PRO A 113 5.44 -10.32 -3.00
CA PRO A 113 6.03 -10.45 -1.68
C PRO A 113 7.50 -10.84 -1.80
N ILE A 114 8.33 -10.22 -0.98
CA ILE A 114 9.75 -10.56 -0.87
C ILE A 114 9.86 -11.93 -0.22
N THR A 115 10.61 -12.82 -0.85
CA THR A 115 10.80 -14.19 -0.36
C THR A 115 11.97 -14.29 0.61
N ALA A 116 11.98 -15.35 1.43
CA ALA A 116 13.10 -15.69 2.30
C ALA A 116 14.43 -15.80 1.54
N LYS A 117 14.40 -16.40 0.33
CA LYS A 117 15.57 -16.54 -0.53
C LYS A 117 16.15 -15.19 -0.93
N GLN A 118 15.30 -14.21 -1.30
CA GLN A 118 15.75 -12.87 -1.65
C GLN A 118 16.40 -12.14 -0.47
N LEU A 119 15.89 -12.32 0.76
CA LEU A 119 16.52 -11.74 1.96
C LEU A 119 17.94 -12.29 2.18
N VAL A 120 18.16 -13.54 1.88
CA VAL A 120 19.50 -14.17 1.95
C VAL A 120 20.39 -13.66 0.81
N GLU A 121 19.90 -13.61 -0.42
CA GLU A 121 20.64 -13.11 -1.59
C GLU A 121 21.07 -11.64 -1.41
N TRP A 122 20.23 -10.82 -0.77
CA TRP A 122 20.56 -9.42 -0.46
C TRP A 122 21.44 -9.26 0.78
N GLY A 123 21.78 -10.36 1.47
CA GLY A 123 22.59 -10.32 2.68
C GLY A 123 21.88 -9.75 3.91
N SER A 124 20.56 -9.58 3.85
CA SER A 124 19.76 -9.13 5.01
C SER A 124 19.71 -10.17 6.11
N LEU A 125 19.73 -11.45 5.76
CA LEU A 125 19.79 -12.59 6.66
C LEU A 125 20.82 -13.59 6.17
N SER A 126 21.52 -14.26 7.09
CA SER A 126 22.30 -15.44 6.74
C SER A 126 21.38 -16.68 6.64
N PRO A 127 21.76 -17.73 5.88
CA PRO A 127 21.01 -18.99 5.85
C PRO A 127 20.80 -19.60 7.24
N LYS A 128 21.79 -19.49 8.12
CA LYS A 128 21.69 -19.99 9.50
C LYS A 128 20.64 -19.22 10.33
N MET A 129 20.60 -17.90 10.18
CA MET A 129 19.59 -17.07 10.84
C MET A 129 18.19 -17.42 10.35
N LEU A 130 18.03 -17.62 9.04
CA LEU A 130 16.76 -17.98 8.45
C LEU A 130 16.24 -19.33 8.97
N ASN A 131 17.10 -20.36 9.00
CA ASN A 131 16.76 -21.67 9.53
C ASN A 131 16.39 -21.62 11.03
N PHE A 132 17.08 -20.78 11.80
CA PHE A 132 16.75 -20.58 13.21
C PHE A 132 15.37 -19.92 13.36
N LEU A 133 15.07 -18.87 12.61
CA LEU A 133 13.79 -18.18 12.64
C LEU A 133 12.64 -19.10 12.19
N GLU A 134 12.84 -19.91 11.17
CA GLU A 134 11.88 -20.92 10.76
C GLU A 134 11.58 -21.92 11.89
N ALA A 135 12.61 -22.40 12.58
CA ALA A 135 12.43 -23.28 13.73
C ALA A 135 11.69 -22.58 14.88
N CYS A 136 11.94 -21.29 15.13
CA CYS A 136 11.22 -20.51 16.12
C CYS A 136 9.72 -20.39 15.78
N VAL A 137 9.38 -20.12 14.51
CA VAL A 137 7.99 -20.03 14.06
C VAL A 137 7.29 -21.39 14.23
N LYS A 138 7.88 -22.47 13.73
CA LYS A 138 7.33 -23.82 13.87
C LYS A 138 7.24 -24.28 15.33
N GLY A 139 8.15 -23.81 16.17
CA GLY A 139 8.15 -24.05 17.63
C GLY A 139 7.17 -23.14 18.40
N LYS A 140 6.38 -22.29 17.70
CA LYS A 140 5.39 -21.37 18.30
C LYS A 140 5.98 -20.41 19.35
N LEU A 141 7.21 -19.98 19.12
CA LEU A 141 7.84 -19.00 20.02
C LEU A 141 7.30 -17.60 19.76
N ASN A 142 7.20 -16.78 20.81
CA ASN A 142 6.89 -15.37 20.66
C ASN A 142 8.05 -14.63 20.00
N ILE A 143 7.76 -13.94 18.89
CA ILE A 143 8.75 -13.21 18.11
C ILE A 143 8.38 -11.73 18.08
N ILE A 144 9.32 -10.85 18.42
CA ILE A 144 9.17 -9.40 18.29
C ILE A 144 10.09 -8.91 17.19
N VAL A 145 9.51 -8.22 16.19
CA VAL A 145 10.26 -7.57 15.11
C VAL A 145 10.24 -6.06 15.34
N SER A 146 11.41 -5.48 15.60
CA SER A 146 11.58 -4.05 15.93
C SER A 146 12.53 -3.37 14.95
N GLY A 147 12.31 -2.08 14.71
CA GLY A 147 13.15 -1.26 13.83
C GLY A 147 12.46 0.05 13.43
N GLY A 148 13.17 0.95 12.80
CA GLY A 148 12.65 2.23 12.27
C GLY A 148 11.72 2.03 11.07
N THR A 149 11.10 3.12 10.62
CA THR A 149 10.31 3.14 9.37
C THR A 149 11.22 2.78 8.18
N GLY A 150 10.72 1.95 7.26
CA GLY A 150 11.46 1.51 6.08
C GLY A 150 12.56 0.46 6.34
N SER A 151 12.74 -0.02 7.59
CA SER A 151 13.77 -1.01 7.93
C SER A 151 13.43 -2.45 7.51
N GLY A 152 12.27 -2.69 6.91
CA GLY A 152 11.85 -4.02 6.45
C GLY A 152 11.14 -4.88 7.50
N LYS A 153 10.61 -4.30 8.58
CA LYS A 153 9.86 -5.04 9.62
C LYS A 153 8.73 -5.88 9.05
N THR A 154 7.83 -5.24 8.29
CA THR A 154 6.69 -5.91 7.66
C THR A 154 7.14 -6.96 6.64
N THR A 155 8.21 -6.67 5.91
CA THR A 155 8.83 -7.63 4.99
C THR A 155 9.31 -8.90 5.72
N LEU A 156 10.03 -8.72 6.82
CA LEU A 156 10.49 -9.86 7.63
C LEU A 156 9.31 -10.61 8.24
N LEU A 157 8.30 -9.89 8.74
CA LEU A 157 7.09 -10.51 9.30
C LEU A 157 6.35 -11.34 8.25
N ASN A 158 6.23 -10.85 7.01
CA ASN A 158 5.65 -11.59 5.89
C ASN A 158 6.44 -12.86 5.56
N VAL A 159 7.78 -12.79 5.60
CA VAL A 159 8.61 -13.98 5.40
C VAL A 159 8.43 -14.98 6.54
N LEU A 160 8.39 -14.52 7.80
CA LEU A 160 8.18 -15.40 8.95
C LEU A 160 6.78 -16.05 8.93
N SER A 161 5.74 -15.29 8.55
CA SER A 161 4.37 -15.81 8.46
C SER A 161 4.25 -16.93 7.42
N SER A 162 5.08 -16.93 6.37
CA SER A 162 5.10 -18.01 5.36
C SER A 162 5.58 -19.36 5.91
N TYR A 163 6.24 -19.38 7.07
CA TYR A 163 6.68 -20.62 7.73
C TYR A 163 5.63 -21.20 8.69
N ILE A 164 4.54 -20.48 8.93
CA ILE A 164 3.44 -21.01 9.74
C ILE A 164 2.79 -22.17 8.98
N PRO A 165 2.60 -23.34 9.62
CA PRO A 165 1.93 -24.47 8.98
C PRO A 165 0.55 -24.12 8.44
N SER A 166 0.15 -24.74 7.33
CA SER A 166 -1.11 -24.43 6.64
C SER A 166 -2.36 -24.84 7.40
N ASP A 167 -2.23 -25.72 8.41
CA ASP A 167 -3.29 -26.16 9.31
C ASP A 167 -3.48 -25.25 10.54
N GLU A 168 -2.64 -24.21 10.67
CA GLU A 168 -2.75 -23.24 11.76
C GLU A 168 -3.65 -22.07 11.37
N ARG A 169 -4.51 -21.66 12.30
CA ARG A 169 -5.31 -20.44 12.15
C ARG A 169 -4.48 -19.20 12.48
N ILE A 170 -4.47 -18.25 11.57
CA ILE A 170 -3.75 -16.98 11.76
C ILE A 170 -4.78 -15.85 11.92
N VAL A 171 -4.55 -14.99 12.90
CA VAL A 171 -5.30 -13.74 13.10
C VAL A 171 -4.29 -12.60 13.16
N THR A 172 -4.46 -11.59 12.29
CA THR A 172 -3.67 -10.37 12.35
C THR A 172 -4.51 -9.21 12.89
N ILE A 173 -3.90 -8.34 13.67
CA ILE A 173 -4.49 -7.09 14.15
C ILE A 173 -3.56 -5.98 13.68
N GLU A 174 -4.05 -5.13 12.80
CA GLU A 174 -3.26 -4.14 12.07
C GLU A 174 -4.05 -2.83 11.93
N ASP A 175 -3.38 -1.69 11.97
CA ASP A 175 -3.98 -0.38 11.63
C ASP A 175 -4.33 -0.32 10.13
N SER A 176 -3.52 -0.98 9.29
CA SER A 176 -3.79 -1.20 7.88
C SER A 176 -3.23 -2.56 7.49
N ALA A 177 -3.96 -3.35 6.67
CA ALA A 177 -3.51 -4.68 6.27
C ALA A 177 -2.25 -4.58 5.38
N GLU A 178 -1.08 -4.81 5.98
CA GLU A 178 0.22 -4.85 5.32
C GLU A 178 0.78 -6.28 5.23
N VAL A 179 0.31 -7.15 6.13
CA VAL A 179 0.75 -8.54 6.15
C VAL A 179 0.02 -9.35 5.09
N GLN A 180 0.79 -10.03 4.25
CA GLN A 180 0.29 -10.88 3.17
C GLN A 180 0.30 -12.34 3.62
N LEU A 181 -0.87 -12.84 4.03
CA LEU A 181 -1.05 -14.24 4.41
C LEU A 181 -1.54 -15.05 3.22
N HIS A 182 -0.97 -16.23 3.04
CA HIS A 182 -1.32 -17.14 1.96
C HIS A 182 -2.04 -18.41 2.46
N GLN A 183 -2.30 -18.48 3.77
CA GLN A 183 -2.97 -19.62 4.39
C GLN A 183 -4.50 -19.47 4.29
N ASP A 184 -5.19 -20.57 4.00
CA ASP A 184 -6.66 -20.63 3.84
C ASP A 184 -7.42 -20.25 5.13
N LEU A 185 -6.80 -20.46 6.31
CA LEU A 185 -7.36 -20.18 7.63
C LEU A 185 -6.86 -18.83 8.22
N SER A 186 -6.59 -17.86 7.36
CA SER A 186 -6.15 -16.55 7.83
C SER A 186 -7.31 -15.56 7.95
N LEU A 187 -7.32 -14.78 9.04
CA LEU A 187 -8.26 -13.68 9.30
C LEU A 187 -7.46 -12.40 9.56
N ILE A 188 -7.83 -11.33 8.85
CA ILE A 188 -7.23 -10.01 9.04
C ILE A 188 -8.24 -9.14 9.77
N HIS A 189 -7.84 -8.60 10.93
CA HIS A 189 -8.57 -7.57 11.66
C HIS A 189 -7.86 -6.25 11.52
N ILE A 190 -8.61 -5.22 11.13
CA ILE A 190 -8.13 -3.83 11.08
C ILE A 190 -8.73 -3.13 12.29
N SER A 191 -7.89 -2.53 13.14
CA SER A 191 -8.36 -1.66 14.22
C SER A 191 -8.71 -0.30 13.63
N GLU A 192 -9.90 0.21 13.96
CA GLU A 192 -10.29 1.60 13.67
C GLU A 192 -9.67 2.57 14.68
#